data_b8520d5684b7e5d545ab8e26a45524b6
#
_entry.id   b8520d5684b7e5d545ab8e26a45524b6
#
_cell.length_a   1.000
_cell.length_b   1.000
_cell.length_c   1.000
_cell.angle_alpha   90.00
_cell.angle_beta   90.00
_cell.angle_gamma   90.00
#
_symmetry.space_group_name_H-M   'P 1'
#
loop_
_entity.id
_entity.type
_entity.pdbx_description
1 polymer ?
#
loop_
_entity_poly.entity_id
_entity_poly.type
_entity_poly.pdbx_seq_one_letter_code
_entity_poly.pdbx_strand_id
1 'polypeptide(L)'
;MKISALNRKLHRAFGGRVTAALEDNCIVLRGELDRWDDVVRAGQMAATKYSTCHVVNDITFTGGKDAPMRVPALHDDALDGQTPDVLIIGGGISGASIARELARQKLDILVVDKECDLALGASGRNDGEVHPGIDLGRGSVKHQYIRRGNAMYDQVCKELDVPFHRVGQYVCFQHGWLRPAVWGYCMWRKYHDGIADTELISGKELLRREPNFHEKTRFAISNPDSGCVCPYGLTIAYAENAVQNGARIALNTAVLGMDVADGKITAVHTNRGTLHPALVINAAGVFAEDVARMADDRFFSIHPRRGTNSILDRKAGAFMHSIASVKGSDMVSKTHSKGGGILHTVHDNLLIGPDAVETYEKENTATYPESIAHVFEKQKITMPALTERDIITYFTGVRAPTFEEDFIIERGRHTHNLIHVAGIQSPGLTTAPAVAVDVADMAVRILARERPVAINPDFDPHRPGIPVLREMDDATRAAYIAKNPDYGVIVCRCEEISRGEILDALRSNVCVPTVDGVKKRVRPGMGRCQGGFCSPQVVRIIAEYLGVPLSAVRKSSADAPITFGPTKSGEVQA
;
A
#
# COMPACT_ATOMS: atom_id res chain seq x y z
N MET A 1 -18.18 16.78 20.22
CA MET A 1 -18.84 16.12 21.40
C MET A 1 -18.34 16.79 22.68
N LYS A 2 -19.19 17.02 23.71
CA LYS A 2 -18.70 17.58 24.99
C LYS A 2 -17.86 16.50 25.71
N ILE A 3 -16.64 16.86 26.17
CA ILE A 3 -15.73 15.93 26.88
C ILE A 3 -16.38 15.26 28.08
N SER A 4 -17.22 16.00 28.84
CA SER A 4 -17.96 15.41 29.96
C SER A 4 -18.95 14.31 29.56
N ALA A 5 -19.54 14.39 28.37
CA ALA A 5 -20.41 13.34 27.83
C ALA A 5 -19.60 12.13 27.34
N LEU A 6 -18.43 12.38 26.75
CA LEU A 6 -17.50 11.32 26.36
C LEU A 6 -17.02 10.57 27.61
N ASN A 7 -16.56 11.27 28.65
CA ASN A 7 -16.10 10.64 29.89
C ASN A 7 -17.16 9.78 30.55
N ARG A 8 -18.46 10.20 30.55
CA ARG A 8 -19.55 9.34 31.03
C ARG A 8 -19.72 8.06 30.22
N LYS A 9 -19.53 8.13 28.89
CA LYS A 9 -19.58 6.92 28.02
C LYS A 9 -18.40 5.99 28.29
N LEU A 10 -17.19 6.54 28.37
CA LEU A 10 -15.96 5.79 28.67
C LEU A 10 -16.05 5.13 30.06
N HIS A 11 -16.54 5.86 31.07
CA HIS A 11 -16.74 5.31 32.43
C HIS A 11 -17.69 4.10 32.41
N ARG A 12 -18.82 4.20 31.68
CA ARG A 12 -19.77 3.06 31.56
C ARG A 12 -19.16 1.87 30.80
N ALA A 13 -18.33 2.12 29.81
CA ALA A 13 -17.75 1.06 28.99
C ALA A 13 -16.55 0.37 29.67
N PHE A 14 -15.74 1.13 30.43
CA PHE A 14 -14.45 0.66 30.94
C PHE A 14 -14.28 0.81 32.46
N GLY A 15 -15.37 1.07 33.21
CA GLY A 15 -15.35 1.09 34.67
C GLY A 15 -14.46 2.19 35.28
N GLY A 16 -14.28 3.32 34.58
CA GLY A 16 -13.42 4.43 35.04
C GLY A 16 -11.94 4.25 34.74
N ARG A 17 -11.52 3.17 34.10
CA ARG A 17 -10.11 2.91 33.71
C ARG A 17 -9.59 3.84 32.59
N VAL A 18 -10.48 4.52 31.86
CA VAL A 18 -10.14 5.41 30.75
C VAL A 18 -10.80 6.77 30.94
N THR A 19 -10.03 7.82 30.73
CA THR A 19 -10.47 9.22 30.74
C THR A 19 -10.10 9.92 29.44
N ALA A 20 -10.86 10.98 29.11
CA ALA A 20 -10.60 11.85 27.96
C ALA A 20 -10.43 13.30 28.42
N ALA A 21 -9.46 14.00 27.84
CA ALA A 21 -9.24 15.43 27.98
C ALA A 21 -9.19 16.10 26.59
N LEU A 22 -9.44 17.41 26.54
CA LEU A 22 -9.21 18.22 25.34
C LEU A 22 -7.91 18.99 25.57
N GLU A 23 -6.88 18.66 24.80
CA GLU A 23 -5.57 19.26 24.89
C GLU A 23 -5.12 19.60 23.47
N ASP A 24 -4.66 20.79 23.24
CA ASP A 24 -4.11 21.26 21.96
C ASP A 24 -4.97 20.89 20.73
N ASN A 25 -6.27 21.15 20.83
CA ASN A 25 -7.29 20.78 19.84
C ASN A 25 -7.35 19.27 19.51
N CYS A 26 -6.89 18.41 20.43
CA CYS A 26 -6.95 16.96 20.33
C CYS A 26 -7.75 16.35 21.49
N ILE A 27 -8.44 15.25 21.26
CA ILE A 27 -9.04 14.43 22.30
C ILE A 27 -7.98 13.42 22.76
N VAL A 28 -7.37 13.68 23.90
CA VAL A 28 -6.34 12.81 24.48
C VAL A 28 -7.03 11.79 25.40
N LEU A 29 -6.82 10.50 25.12
CA LEU A 29 -7.28 9.39 25.94
C LEU A 29 -6.15 8.89 26.83
N ARG A 30 -6.41 8.74 28.13
CA ARG A 30 -5.45 8.20 29.10
C ARG A 30 -6.08 7.13 29.96
N GLY A 31 -5.28 6.18 30.37
CA GLY A 31 -5.71 5.08 31.23
C GLY A 31 -4.93 3.81 30.95
N GLU A 32 -5.49 2.68 31.37
CA GLU A 32 -4.86 1.36 31.23
C GLU A 32 -5.91 0.32 30.87
N LEU A 33 -5.65 -0.48 29.81
CA LEU A 33 -6.50 -1.56 29.33
C LEU A 33 -5.66 -2.79 28.97
N ASP A 34 -6.22 -3.97 29.26
CA ASP A 34 -5.57 -5.27 29.05
C ASP A 34 -5.98 -5.97 27.75
N ARG A 35 -6.98 -5.42 27.02
CA ARG A 35 -7.42 -5.94 25.72
C ARG A 35 -7.27 -4.90 24.65
N TRP A 36 -6.59 -5.27 23.55
CA TRP A 36 -6.38 -4.35 22.42
C TRP A 36 -7.68 -3.87 21.78
N ASP A 37 -8.66 -4.76 21.64
CA ASP A 37 -9.98 -4.39 21.11
C ASP A 37 -10.66 -3.29 21.94
N ASP A 38 -10.45 -3.28 23.28
CA ASP A 38 -10.97 -2.24 24.14
C ASP A 38 -10.21 -0.91 24.00
N VAL A 39 -8.90 -0.96 23.75
CA VAL A 39 -8.08 0.23 23.40
C VAL A 39 -8.61 0.86 22.11
N VAL A 40 -8.79 0.06 21.06
CA VAL A 40 -9.34 0.52 19.78
C VAL A 40 -10.75 1.06 19.95
N ARG A 41 -11.60 0.37 20.69
CA ARG A 41 -12.98 0.78 20.97
C ARG A 41 -13.04 2.12 21.71
N ALA A 42 -12.14 2.36 22.66
CA ALA A 42 -12.08 3.64 23.37
C ALA A 42 -11.76 4.79 22.41
N GLY A 43 -10.77 4.61 21.52
CA GLY A 43 -10.44 5.58 20.48
C GLY A 43 -11.60 5.85 19.51
N GLN A 44 -12.26 4.81 19.04
CA GLN A 44 -13.44 4.92 18.16
C GLN A 44 -14.62 5.65 18.84
N MET A 45 -14.80 5.48 20.17
CA MET A 45 -15.81 6.22 20.93
C MET A 45 -15.51 7.72 21.04
N ALA A 46 -14.23 8.08 21.01
CA ALA A 46 -13.76 9.46 21.08
C ALA A 46 -13.78 10.15 19.71
N ALA A 47 -13.55 9.39 18.64
CA ALA A 47 -13.43 9.92 17.29
C ALA A 47 -14.71 10.62 16.81
N THR A 48 -14.53 11.76 16.16
CA THR A 48 -15.58 12.52 15.49
C THR A 48 -15.25 12.64 14.01
N LYS A 49 -16.09 12.07 13.15
CA LYS A 49 -15.87 12.11 11.70
C LYS A 49 -15.83 13.55 11.20
N TYR A 50 -14.94 13.81 10.24
CA TYR A 50 -14.77 15.10 9.55
C TYR A 50 -14.39 16.27 10.48
N SER A 51 -13.75 15.96 11.59
CA SER A 51 -13.26 16.92 12.55
C SER A 51 -11.76 17.16 12.38
N THR A 52 -11.30 18.37 12.64
CA THR A 52 -9.87 18.70 12.78
C THR A 52 -9.35 18.42 14.19
N CYS A 53 -10.24 18.06 15.12
CA CYS A 53 -9.90 17.62 16.47
C CYS A 53 -9.73 16.11 16.44
N HIS A 54 -8.49 15.66 16.32
CA HIS A 54 -8.14 14.24 16.23
C HIS A 54 -8.02 13.58 17.61
N VAL A 55 -7.99 12.24 17.60
CA VAL A 55 -7.79 11.44 18.81
C VAL A 55 -6.32 11.11 18.97
N VAL A 56 -5.76 11.47 20.10
CA VAL A 56 -4.44 11.02 20.58
C VAL A 56 -4.69 9.96 21.65
N ASN A 57 -4.22 8.75 21.40
CA ASN A 57 -4.44 7.62 22.29
C ASN A 57 -3.18 7.32 23.12
N ASP A 58 -3.22 7.72 24.40
CA ASP A 58 -2.18 7.46 25.40
C ASP A 58 -2.66 6.41 26.42
N ILE A 59 -3.57 5.52 26.02
CA ILE A 59 -3.96 4.36 26.84
C ILE A 59 -2.81 3.35 26.82
N THR A 60 -2.33 2.99 28.02
CA THR A 60 -1.34 1.92 28.19
C THR A 60 -2.00 0.56 27.94
N PHE A 61 -1.51 -0.17 26.96
CA PHE A 61 -1.93 -1.54 26.70
C PHE A 61 -1.07 -2.51 27.51
N THR A 62 -1.67 -3.27 28.43
CA THR A 62 -0.98 -4.21 29.32
C THR A 62 -1.11 -5.67 28.91
N GLY A 63 -1.97 -5.97 27.91
CA GLY A 63 -2.24 -7.33 27.44
C GLY A 63 -1.21 -7.90 26.45
N GLY A 64 -0.18 -7.13 26.09
CA GLY A 64 0.89 -7.56 25.19
C GLY A 64 2.18 -6.76 25.42
N LYS A 65 3.24 -7.17 24.77
CA LYS A 65 4.49 -6.41 24.77
C LYS A 65 4.61 -5.68 23.45
N ASP A 66 4.76 -4.36 23.49
CA ASP A 66 5.14 -3.59 22.32
C ASP A 66 6.47 -4.10 21.79
N ALA A 67 6.48 -4.56 20.54
CA ALA A 67 7.73 -4.85 19.85
C ALA A 67 8.30 -3.53 19.33
N PRO A 68 9.57 -3.21 19.60
CA PRO A 68 10.21 -2.04 19.01
C PRO A 68 10.23 -2.16 17.49
N MET A 69 10.24 -1.04 16.78
CA MET A 69 10.40 -1.03 15.33
C MET A 69 11.68 -1.78 14.95
N ARG A 70 11.59 -2.66 13.96
CA ARG A 70 12.76 -3.38 13.44
C ARG A 70 13.69 -2.39 12.74
N VAL A 71 14.90 -2.26 13.23
CA VAL A 71 15.98 -1.49 12.62
C VAL A 71 16.79 -2.42 11.69
N PRO A 72 17.13 -1.98 10.47
CA PRO A 72 17.99 -2.77 9.59
C PRO A 72 19.35 -3.07 10.20
N ALA A 73 19.92 -4.22 9.86
CA ALA A 73 21.26 -4.60 10.32
C ALA A 73 22.40 -3.74 9.71
N LEU A 74 22.10 -3.03 8.61
CA LEU A 74 23.06 -2.11 7.99
C LEU A 74 23.25 -0.88 8.88
N HIS A 75 24.48 -0.65 9.30
CA HIS A 75 24.91 0.55 10.04
C HIS A 75 26.15 1.11 9.36
N ASP A 76 26.06 2.32 8.84
CA ASP A 76 27.17 3.06 8.22
C ASP A 76 26.94 4.57 8.35
N ASP A 77 27.87 5.37 7.85
CA ASP A 77 27.79 6.84 7.83
C ASP A 77 27.55 7.37 6.41
N ALA A 78 26.98 6.55 5.51
CA ALA A 78 26.83 6.89 4.09
C ALA A 78 25.91 8.10 3.84
N LEU A 79 25.04 8.43 4.78
CA LEU A 79 24.12 9.57 4.71
C LEU A 79 24.50 10.71 5.65
N ASP A 80 25.57 10.57 6.43
CA ASP A 80 25.94 11.56 7.46
C ASP A 80 26.24 12.94 6.86
N GLY A 81 25.72 13.97 7.49
CA GLY A 81 25.90 15.36 7.11
C GLY A 81 25.20 15.79 5.81
N GLN A 82 24.43 14.92 5.16
CA GLN A 82 23.73 15.31 3.94
C GLN A 82 22.56 16.27 4.24
N THR A 83 22.35 17.24 3.32
CA THR A 83 21.38 18.34 3.45
C THR A 83 20.36 18.34 2.29
N PRO A 84 19.53 17.31 2.14
CA PRO A 84 18.53 17.29 1.07
C PRO A 84 17.52 18.44 1.25
N ASP A 85 17.02 18.97 0.12
CA ASP A 85 15.92 19.93 0.14
C ASP A 85 14.65 19.33 0.72
N VAL A 86 14.37 18.08 0.31
CA VAL A 86 13.22 17.32 0.79
C VAL A 86 13.64 15.90 1.19
N LEU A 87 13.41 15.58 2.45
CA LEU A 87 13.50 14.21 2.96
C LEU A 87 12.10 13.60 3.03
N ILE A 88 11.89 12.48 2.32
CA ILE A 88 10.64 11.71 2.36
C ILE A 88 10.88 10.44 3.18
N ILE A 89 10.11 10.24 4.25
CA ILE A 89 10.20 9.07 5.11
C ILE A 89 9.15 8.06 4.69
N GLY A 90 9.58 6.98 4.05
CA GLY A 90 8.76 5.86 3.57
C GLY A 90 8.73 5.72 2.05
N GLY A 91 9.19 4.58 1.54
CA GLY A 91 9.22 4.17 0.12
C GLY A 91 7.96 3.39 -0.32
N GLY A 92 6.82 3.66 0.33
CA GLY A 92 5.51 3.18 -0.11
C GLY A 92 4.93 4.02 -1.24
N ILE A 93 3.68 3.70 -1.66
CA ILE A 93 3.01 4.37 -2.78
C ILE A 93 2.94 5.89 -2.59
N SER A 94 2.69 6.37 -1.36
CA SER A 94 2.63 7.80 -1.07
C SER A 94 4.00 8.47 -1.26
N GLY A 95 5.06 7.93 -0.63
CA GLY A 95 6.39 8.53 -0.74
C GLY A 95 6.95 8.47 -2.16
N ALA A 96 6.79 7.34 -2.86
CA ALA A 96 7.26 7.18 -4.23
C ALA A 96 6.54 8.11 -5.23
N SER A 97 5.21 8.25 -5.12
CA SER A 97 4.44 9.16 -5.98
C SER A 97 4.76 10.63 -5.70
N ILE A 98 4.96 11.00 -4.42
CA ILE A 98 5.36 12.35 -4.03
C ILE A 98 6.76 12.67 -4.54
N ALA A 99 7.71 11.74 -4.43
CA ALA A 99 9.06 11.91 -4.95
C ALA A 99 9.05 12.21 -6.46
N ARG A 100 8.23 11.48 -7.24
CA ARG A 100 8.05 11.72 -8.66
C ARG A 100 7.49 13.12 -8.95
N GLU A 101 6.45 13.54 -8.25
CA GLU A 101 5.85 14.86 -8.49
C GLU A 101 6.79 16.00 -8.07
N LEU A 102 7.56 15.85 -6.99
CA LEU A 102 8.59 16.80 -6.59
C LEU A 102 9.76 16.88 -7.58
N ALA A 103 10.10 15.78 -8.26
CA ALA A 103 11.16 15.77 -9.28
C ALA A 103 10.83 16.65 -10.50
N ARG A 104 9.60 17.15 -10.64
CA ARG A 104 9.23 18.23 -11.59
C ARG A 104 9.89 19.58 -11.24
N GLN A 105 10.48 19.67 -10.07
CA GLN A 105 11.20 20.84 -9.59
C GLN A 105 12.71 20.50 -9.47
N LYS A 106 13.56 21.52 -9.56
CA LYS A 106 15.01 21.37 -9.30
C LYS A 106 15.25 21.33 -7.79
N LEU A 107 15.02 20.17 -7.19
CA LEU A 107 15.18 19.91 -5.76
C LEU A 107 16.07 18.68 -5.55
N ASP A 108 16.89 18.71 -4.51
CA ASP A 108 17.56 17.51 -3.99
C ASP A 108 16.57 16.72 -3.12
N ILE A 109 16.04 15.63 -3.66
CA ILE A 109 15.04 14.79 -3.04
C ILE A 109 15.69 13.48 -2.57
N LEU A 110 15.55 13.17 -1.28
CA LEU A 110 15.97 11.90 -0.71
C LEU A 110 14.77 11.17 -0.11
N VAL A 111 14.52 9.95 -0.60
CA VAL A 111 13.55 9.03 0.01
C VAL A 111 14.32 8.03 0.87
N VAL A 112 13.92 7.88 2.14
CA VAL A 112 14.47 6.85 3.03
C VAL A 112 13.39 5.82 3.36
N ASP A 113 13.75 4.53 3.32
CA ASP A 113 12.89 3.46 3.80
C ASP A 113 13.70 2.45 4.64
N LYS A 114 13.13 2.05 5.77
CA LYS A 114 13.75 1.05 6.64
C LYS A 114 13.84 -0.34 6.03
N GLU A 115 13.01 -0.61 5.04
CA GLU A 115 12.96 -1.91 4.39
C GLU A 115 14.07 -2.07 3.34
N CYS A 116 14.37 -3.33 3.00
CA CYS A 116 15.39 -3.68 2.02
C CYS A 116 14.94 -3.49 0.56
N ASP A 117 13.66 -3.20 0.32
CA ASP A 117 13.10 -2.89 -0.99
C ASP A 117 11.87 -1.99 -0.82
N LEU A 118 11.43 -1.37 -1.89
CA LEU A 118 10.23 -0.56 -1.96
C LEU A 118 8.95 -1.39 -1.80
N ALA A 119 7.87 -0.73 -1.37
CA ALA A 119 6.54 -1.33 -1.26
C ALA A 119 6.45 -2.57 -0.34
N LEU A 120 7.31 -2.72 0.66
CA LEU A 120 7.26 -3.86 1.59
C LEU A 120 6.21 -3.71 2.70
N GLY A 121 5.70 -2.50 2.93
CA GLY A 121 4.57 -2.23 3.82
C GLY A 121 3.22 -2.49 3.15
N ALA A 122 2.19 -1.71 3.54
CA ALA A 122 0.82 -1.82 3.03
C ALA A 122 0.71 -1.66 1.51
N SER A 123 1.63 -0.90 0.88
CA SER A 123 1.63 -0.64 -0.57
C SER A 123 1.81 -1.89 -1.43
N GLY A 124 2.60 -2.86 -0.99
CA GLY A 124 2.76 -4.13 -1.71
C GLY A 124 1.89 -5.26 -1.20
N ARG A 125 1.01 -4.99 -0.23
CA ARG A 125 0.21 -6.00 0.47
C ARG A 125 -1.28 -5.65 0.52
N ASN A 126 -1.78 -5.06 -0.56
CA ASN A 126 -3.19 -4.75 -0.79
C ASN A 126 -3.70 -5.47 -2.05
N ASP A 127 -4.98 -5.32 -2.34
CA ASP A 127 -5.65 -6.00 -3.46
C ASP A 127 -5.41 -5.36 -4.84
N GLY A 128 -4.89 -4.14 -4.90
CA GLY A 128 -4.64 -3.44 -6.16
C GLY A 128 -5.88 -2.78 -6.78
N GLU A 129 -7.00 -2.70 -6.07
CA GLU A 129 -8.20 -2.06 -6.57
C GLU A 129 -8.05 -0.54 -6.69
N VAL A 130 -8.41 -0.01 -7.86
CA VAL A 130 -8.62 1.42 -8.11
C VAL A 130 -10.11 1.71 -7.97
N HIS A 131 -10.49 2.25 -6.82
CA HIS A 131 -11.87 2.43 -6.41
C HIS A 131 -12.61 3.56 -7.14
N PRO A 132 -13.91 3.44 -7.41
CA PRO A 132 -14.73 4.50 -8.00
C PRO A 132 -15.16 5.58 -6.97
N GLY A 133 -15.11 5.25 -5.67
CA GLY A 133 -15.44 6.18 -4.58
C GLY A 133 -16.90 6.25 -4.18
N ILE A 134 -17.75 5.36 -4.68
CA ILE A 134 -19.21 5.38 -4.40
C ILE A 134 -19.56 5.20 -2.92
N ASP A 135 -18.72 4.55 -2.15
CA ASP A 135 -18.93 4.16 -0.76
C ASP A 135 -18.26 5.10 0.27
N LEU A 136 -17.63 6.18 -0.19
CA LEU A 136 -16.99 7.16 0.70
C LEU A 136 -17.97 8.27 1.12
N GLY A 137 -17.90 8.66 2.40
CA GLY A 137 -18.69 9.77 2.93
C GLY A 137 -18.21 11.12 2.42
N ARG A 138 -19.15 11.98 1.99
CA ARG A 138 -18.84 13.37 1.63
C ARG A 138 -18.28 14.13 2.83
N GLY A 139 -17.30 15.02 2.56
CA GLY A 139 -16.61 15.77 3.60
C GLY A 139 -15.36 15.08 4.17
N SER A 140 -15.12 13.81 3.85
CA SER A 140 -13.86 13.15 4.22
C SER A 140 -12.72 13.60 3.31
N VAL A 141 -11.49 13.59 3.83
CA VAL A 141 -10.27 13.80 3.05
C VAL A 141 -10.15 12.72 1.96
N LYS A 142 -10.47 11.48 2.27
CA LYS A 142 -10.57 10.38 1.29
C LYS A 142 -11.44 10.72 0.10
N HIS A 143 -12.63 11.31 0.34
CA HIS A 143 -13.57 11.67 -0.71
C HIS A 143 -13.04 12.79 -1.61
N GLN A 144 -12.27 13.74 -1.06
CA GLN A 144 -11.67 14.84 -1.85
C GLN A 144 -10.69 14.32 -2.91
N TYR A 145 -9.96 13.25 -2.60
CA TYR A 145 -8.90 12.71 -3.46
C TYR A 145 -9.36 11.58 -4.38
N ILE A 146 -10.42 10.82 -4.01
CA ILE A 146 -10.73 9.54 -4.67
C ILE A 146 -11.04 9.71 -6.17
N ARG A 147 -11.90 10.67 -6.54
CA ARG A 147 -12.31 10.86 -7.94
C ARG A 147 -11.18 11.41 -8.79
N ARG A 148 -10.45 12.39 -8.25
CA ARG A 148 -9.31 12.98 -8.92
C ARG A 148 -8.20 11.95 -9.12
N GLY A 149 -7.88 11.16 -8.08
CA GLY A 149 -6.90 10.09 -8.16
C GLY A 149 -7.29 9.01 -9.16
N ASN A 150 -8.53 8.50 -9.11
CA ASN A 150 -9.02 7.51 -10.05
C ASN A 150 -8.89 7.97 -11.51
N ALA A 151 -9.27 9.23 -11.82
CA ALA A 151 -9.18 9.78 -13.17
C ALA A 151 -7.75 9.93 -13.71
N MET A 152 -6.74 9.97 -12.84
CA MET A 152 -5.33 10.08 -13.25
C MET A 152 -4.71 8.75 -13.67
N TYR A 153 -5.33 7.60 -13.35
CA TYR A 153 -4.69 6.28 -13.49
C TYR A 153 -4.35 5.92 -14.92
N ASP A 154 -5.24 6.18 -15.88
CA ASP A 154 -5.00 5.82 -17.29
C ASP A 154 -3.74 6.52 -17.83
N GLN A 155 -3.58 7.81 -17.52
CA GLN A 155 -2.40 8.56 -17.94
C GLN A 155 -1.15 8.14 -17.18
N VAL A 156 -1.21 8.06 -15.86
CA VAL A 156 -0.07 7.72 -15.02
C VAL A 156 0.48 6.33 -15.33
N CYS A 157 -0.39 5.34 -15.46
CA CYS A 157 0.03 3.99 -15.80
C CYS A 157 0.63 3.91 -17.22
N LYS A 158 0.12 4.72 -18.16
CA LYS A 158 0.71 4.84 -19.50
C LYS A 158 2.09 5.51 -19.48
N GLU A 159 2.26 6.58 -18.71
CA GLU A 159 3.55 7.27 -18.55
C GLU A 159 4.60 6.36 -17.90
N LEU A 160 4.19 5.56 -16.91
CA LEU A 160 5.07 4.67 -16.15
C LEU A 160 5.23 3.28 -16.77
N ASP A 161 4.55 2.99 -17.88
CA ASP A 161 4.51 1.67 -18.52
C ASP A 161 4.17 0.55 -17.51
N VAL A 162 3.03 0.74 -16.82
CA VAL A 162 2.51 -0.20 -15.83
C VAL A 162 1.14 -0.71 -16.30
N PRO A 163 0.91 -2.03 -16.33
CA PRO A 163 -0.39 -2.58 -16.69
C PRO A 163 -1.49 -2.08 -15.76
N PHE A 164 -2.56 -1.54 -16.36
CA PHE A 164 -3.76 -1.06 -15.69
C PHE A 164 -4.99 -1.43 -16.48
N HIS A 165 -5.98 -2.07 -15.82
CA HIS A 165 -7.19 -2.50 -16.49
C HIS A 165 -8.43 -1.92 -15.81
N ARG A 166 -9.30 -1.25 -16.57
CA ARG A 166 -10.65 -0.84 -16.17
C ARG A 166 -11.58 -2.05 -16.22
N VAL A 167 -11.53 -2.91 -15.21
CA VAL A 167 -12.30 -4.17 -15.17
C VAL A 167 -13.73 -3.98 -14.65
N GLY A 168 -14.04 -2.81 -14.10
CA GLY A 168 -15.33 -2.53 -13.47
C GLY A 168 -15.52 -3.25 -12.12
N GLN A 169 -16.54 -2.78 -11.37
CA GLN A 169 -16.87 -3.35 -10.06
C GLN A 169 -18.37 -3.63 -9.97
N TYR A 170 -18.73 -4.76 -9.39
CA TYR A 170 -20.09 -5.11 -9.02
C TYR A 170 -20.25 -5.18 -7.51
N VAL A 171 -21.14 -4.32 -6.95
CA VAL A 171 -21.59 -4.44 -5.57
C VAL A 171 -22.91 -5.17 -5.56
N CYS A 172 -22.92 -6.43 -5.16
CA CYS A 172 -24.01 -7.37 -5.32
C CYS A 172 -24.95 -7.37 -4.11
N PHE A 173 -26.26 -7.52 -4.37
CA PHE A 173 -27.30 -7.58 -3.34
C PHE A 173 -28.17 -8.81 -3.53
N GLN A 174 -28.39 -9.57 -2.45
CA GLN A 174 -29.25 -10.75 -2.43
C GLN A 174 -30.72 -10.43 -2.09
N HIS A 175 -31.02 -9.26 -1.54
CA HIS A 175 -32.33 -8.82 -1.09
C HIS A 175 -32.97 -7.80 -2.03
N GLY A 176 -33.95 -8.20 -2.83
CA GLY A 176 -34.58 -7.36 -3.87
C GLY A 176 -35.30 -6.12 -3.32
N TRP A 177 -35.80 -6.16 -2.07
CA TRP A 177 -36.48 -5.04 -1.44
C TRP A 177 -35.58 -3.81 -1.21
N LEU A 178 -34.26 -3.99 -1.17
CA LEU A 178 -33.28 -2.90 -1.04
C LEU A 178 -33.16 -2.05 -2.34
N ARG A 179 -33.62 -2.57 -3.47
CA ARG A 179 -33.38 -1.96 -4.79
C ARG A 179 -33.81 -0.49 -4.90
N PRO A 180 -34.99 -0.05 -4.41
CA PRO A 180 -35.39 1.35 -4.50
C PRO A 180 -34.48 2.30 -3.70
N ALA A 181 -34.09 1.90 -2.49
CA ALA A 181 -33.19 2.69 -1.65
C ALA A 181 -31.78 2.79 -2.27
N VAL A 182 -31.25 1.68 -2.80
CA VAL A 182 -29.96 1.63 -3.48
C VAL A 182 -29.98 2.44 -4.77
N TRP A 183 -31.08 2.39 -5.52
CA TRP A 183 -31.27 3.22 -6.71
C TRP A 183 -31.23 4.71 -6.36
N GLY A 184 -31.98 5.14 -5.35
CA GLY A 184 -31.96 6.53 -4.86
C GLY A 184 -30.56 6.97 -4.45
N TYR A 185 -29.82 6.11 -3.73
CA TYR A 185 -28.43 6.35 -3.36
C TYR A 185 -27.52 6.51 -4.59
N CYS A 186 -27.61 5.62 -5.59
CA CYS A 186 -26.81 5.72 -6.81
C CYS A 186 -27.11 7.01 -7.57
N MET A 187 -28.40 7.40 -7.71
CA MET A 187 -28.78 8.65 -8.35
C MET A 187 -28.22 9.87 -7.60
N TRP A 188 -28.32 9.87 -6.28
CA TRP A 188 -27.75 10.94 -5.48
C TRP A 188 -26.23 11.05 -5.66
N ARG A 189 -25.49 9.93 -5.64
CA ARG A 189 -24.04 9.91 -5.88
C ARG A 189 -23.67 10.36 -7.29
N LYS A 190 -24.44 9.95 -8.29
CA LYS A 190 -24.25 10.34 -9.69
C LYS A 190 -24.34 11.86 -9.87
N TYR A 191 -25.37 12.51 -9.32
CA TYR A 191 -25.57 13.95 -9.49
C TYR A 191 -24.69 14.81 -8.58
N HIS A 192 -24.33 14.35 -7.39
CA HIS A 192 -23.59 15.16 -6.44
C HIS A 192 -22.08 14.89 -6.40
N ASP A 193 -21.65 13.68 -6.77
CA ASP A 193 -20.24 13.29 -6.69
C ASP A 193 -19.62 12.97 -8.07
N GLY A 194 -20.39 13.14 -9.14
CA GLY A 194 -19.92 12.96 -10.52
C GLY A 194 -19.52 11.51 -10.86
N ILE A 195 -20.12 10.51 -10.18
CA ILE A 195 -19.90 9.09 -10.50
C ILE A 195 -20.87 8.74 -11.64
N ALA A 196 -20.57 9.25 -12.84
CA ALA A 196 -21.51 9.36 -13.95
C ALA A 196 -22.01 8.00 -14.47
N ASP A 197 -21.13 7.02 -14.56
CA ASP A 197 -21.39 5.76 -15.24
C ASP A 197 -21.89 4.65 -14.31
N THR A 198 -22.15 5.00 -13.03
CA THR A 198 -22.77 4.07 -12.09
C THR A 198 -24.21 3.73 -12.51
N GLU A 199 -24.50 2.47 -12.66
CA GLU A 199 -25.83 1.95 -13.00
C GLU A 199 -26.27 0.82 -12.05
N LEU A 200 -27.60 0.57 -12.02
CA LEU A 200 -28.18 -0.54 -11.27
C LEU A 200 -28.67 -1.61 -12.25
N ILE A 201 -27.96 -2.74 -12.28
CA ILE A 201 -28.29 -3.87 -13.16
C ILE A 201 -29.08 -4.95 -12.42
N SER A 202 -29.87 -5.72 -13.17
CA SER A 202 -30.60 -6.88 -12.61
C SER A 202 -29.66 -8.06 -12.36
N GLY A 203 -30.03 -8.98 -11.47
CA GLY A 203 -29.27 -10.22 -11.26
C GLY A 203 -29.16 -11.07 -12.54
N LYS A 204 -30.19 -11.04 -13.40
CA LYS A 204 -30.15 -11.73 -14.71
C LYS A 204 -29.08 -11.13 -15.63
N GLU A 205 -28.98 -9.82 -15.69
CA GLU A 205 -27.96 -9.13 -16.49
C GLU A 205 -26.57 -9.34 -15.90
N LEU A 206 -26.42 -9.34 -14.57
CA LEU A 206 -25.16 -9.66 -13.94
C LEU A 206 -24.68 -11.07 -14.29
N LEU A 207 -25.57 -12.09 -14.21
CA LEU A 207 -25.22 -13.46 -14.56
C LEU A 207 -24.93 -13.64 -16.06
N ARG A 208 -25.47 -12.77 -16.93
CA ARG A 208 -25.09 -12.75 -18.34
C ARG A 208 -23.67 -12.24 -18.56
N ARG A 209 -23.24 -11.23 -17.76
CA ARG A 209 -21.88 -10.66 -17.82
C ARG A 209 -20.86 -11.55 -17.10
N GLU A 210 -21.25 -12.10 -15.95
CA GLU A 210 -20.42 -12.89 -15.04
C GLU A 210 -21.16 -14.18 -14.63
N PRO A 211 -21.11 -15.24 -15.43
CA PRO A 211 -21.95 -16.44 -15.26
C PRO A 211 -21.70 -17.22 -13.96
N ASN A 212 -20.55 -17.05 -13.35
CA ASN A 212 -20.15 -17.81 -12.15
C ASN A 212 -20.57 -17.14 -10.83
N PHE A 213 -21.24 -15.99 -10.89
CA PHE A 213 -21.76 -15.36 -9.67
C PHE A 213 -22.92 -16.16 -9.09
N HIS A 214 -23.14 -15.98 -7.79
CA HIS A 214 -24.21 -16.70 -7.10
C HIS A 214 -25.60 -16.31 -7.65
N GLU A 215 -26.40 -17.29 -8.06
CA GLU A 215 -27.74 -17.15 -8.64
C GLU A 215 -28.74 -16.41 -7.73
N LYS A 216 -28.50 -16.38 -6.40
CA LYS A 216 -29.31 -15.61 -5.44
C LYS A 216 -29.12 -14.10 -5.54
N THR A 217 -28.14 -13.61 -6.33
CA THR A 217 -27.94 -12.19 -6.55
C THR A 217 -29.15 -11.60 -7.30
N ARG A 218 -29.86 -10.66 -6.67
CA ARG A 218 -31.08 -10.05 -7.21
C ARG A 218 -30.81 -8.85 -8.09
N PHE A 219 -29.78 -8.06 -7.72
CA PHE A 219 -29.32 -6.91 -8.49
C PHE A 219 -27.91 -6.52 -8.02
N ALA A 220 -27.24 -5.67 -8.78
CA ALA A 220 -25.94 -5.12 -8.43
C ALA A 220 -25.82 -3.64 -8.82
N ILE A 221 -24.98 -2.89 -8.09
CA ILE A 221 -24.43 -1.63 -8.58
C ILE A 221 -23.26 -2.00 -9.49
N SER A 222 -23.25 -1.46 -10.70
CA SER A 222 -22.15 -1.56 -11.67
C SER A 222 -21.40 -0.23 -11.70
N ASN A 223 -20.10 -0.29 -11.46
CA ASN A 223 -19.19 0.86 -11.48
C ASN A 223 -18.08 0.60 -12.51
N PRO A 224 -18.21 1.03 -13.75
CA PRO A 224 -17.22 0.78 -14.80
C PRO A 224 -15.88 1.51 -14.57
N ASP A 225 -15.89 2.63 -13.83
CA ASP A 225 -14.68 3.40 -13.47
C ASP A 225 -13.72 2.66 -12.52
N SER A 226 -14.13 1.52 -11.99
CA SER A 226 -13.24 0.71 -11.14
C SER A 226 -12.21 -0.03 -11.99
N GLY A 227 -11.00 -0.13 -11.47
CA GLY A 227 -9.90 -0.82 -12.16
C GLY A 227 -9.00 -1.59 -11.22
N CYS A 228 -8.02 -2.25 -11.79
CA CYS A 228 -6.97 -2.92 -11.04
C CYS A 228 -5.58 -2.61 -11.60
N VAL A 229 -4.59 -2.62 -10.71
CA VAL A 229 -3.17 -2.41 -11.01
C VAL A 229 -2.33 -3.32 -10.12
N CYS A 230 -1.10 -3.63 -10.53
CA CYS A 230 -0.14 -4.25 -9.63
C CYS A 230 0.39 -3.22 -8.63
N PRO A 231 0.03 -3.26 -7.33
CA PRO A 231 0.30 -2.16 -6.41
C PRO A 231 1.80 -1.97 -6.10
N TYR A 232 2.57 -3.06 -5.97
CA TYR A 232 4.01 -2.98 -5.79
C TYR A 232 4.72 -2.57 -7.09
N GLY A 233 4.24 -3.05 -8.25
CA GLY A 233 4.79 -2.66 -9.56
C GLY A 233 4.61 -1.17 -9.82
N LEU A 234 3.43 -0.61 -9.53
CA LEU A 234 3.19 0.83 -9.64
C LEU A 234 4.07 1.64 -8.67
N THR A 235 4.23 1.18 -7.44
CA THR A 235 5.08 1.86 -6.45
C THR A 235 6.55 1.91 -6.90
N ILE A 236 7.08 0.79 -7.40
CA ILE A 236 8.44 0.71 -7.94
C ILE A 236 8.58 1.61 -9.15
N ALA A 237 7.61 1.62 -10.07
CA ALA A 237 7.61 2.45 -11.26
C ALA A 237 7.62 3.96 -10.94
N TYR A 238 6.86 4.40 -9.95
CA TYR A 238 6.94 5.78 -9.43
C TYR A 238 8.34 6.11 -8.94
N ALA A 239 8.95 5.23 -8.15
CA ALA A 239 10.27 5.43 -7.59
C ALA A 239 11.36 5.42 -8.67
N GLU A 240 11.29 4.53 -9.64
CA GLU A 240 12.22 4.47 -10.78
C GLU A 240 12.13 5.74 -11.63
N ASN A 241 10.92 6.27 -11.89
CA ASN A 241 10.77 7.52 -12.60
C ASN A 241 11.25 8.73 -11.77
N ALA A 242 11.04 8.72 -10.44
CA ALA A 242 11.62 9.75 -9.57
C ALA A 242 13.16 9.75 -9.63
N VAL A 243 13.79 8.58 -9.58
CA VAL A 243 15.26 8.44 -9.68
C VAL A 243 15.77 8.83 -11.07
N GLN A 244 15.07 8.45 -12.14
CA GLN A 244 15.36 8.90 -13.51
C GLN A 244 15.40 10.43 -13.61
N ASN A 245 14.58 11.13 -12.83
CA ASN A 245 14.48 12.58 -12.78
C ASN A 245 15.29 13.23 -11.64
N GLY A 246 16.24 12.51 -11.05
CA GLY A 246 17.24 13.05 -10.12
C GLY A 246 16.95 12.84 -8.63
N ALA A 247 15.85 12.21 -8.24
CA ALA A 247 15.63 11.84 -6.84
C ALA A 247 16.57 10.69 -6.42
N ARG A 248 16.86 10.62 -5.13
CA ARG A 248 17.70 9.57 -4.53
C ARG A 248 16.86 8.71 -3.58
N ILE A 249 17.19 7.42 -3.51
CA ILE A 249 16.52 6.47 -2.61
C ILE A 249 17.57 5.76 -1.77
N ALA A 250 17.38 5.77 -0.45
CA ALA A 250 18.19 5.03 0.50
C ALA A 250 17.32 4.00 1.23
N LEU A 251 17.42 2.74 0.81
CA LEU A 251 16.81 1.58 1.46
C LEU A 251 17.64 1.16 2.69
N ASN A 252 17.07 0.27 3.52
CA ASN A 252 17.68 -0.12 4.79
C ASN A 252 18.03 1.09 5.68
N THR A 253 17.20 2.15 5.63
CA THR A 253 17.43 3.41 6.35
C THR A 253 16.22 3.72 7.22
N ALA A 254 16.35 3.43 8.52
CA ALA A 254 15.33 3.71 9.53
C ALA A 254 15.59 5.07 10.17
N VAL A 255 14.54 5.89 10.29
CA VAL A 255 14.58 7.11 11.12
C VAL A 255 14.42 6.70 12.58
N LEU A 256 15.37 7.11 13.43
CA LEU A 256 15.47 6.73 14.83
C LEU A 256 15.15 7.88 15.79
N GLY A 257 15.25 9.13 15.32
CA GLY A 257 14.99 10.33 16.12
C GLY A 257 15.11 11.60 15.28
N MET A 258 14.69 12.72 15.85
CA MET A 258 14.80 14.05 15.24
C MET A 258 15.16 15.09 16.28
N ASP A 259 15.96 16.09 15.90
CA ASP A 259 16.19 17.28 16.69
C ASP A 259 15.25 18.37 16.17
N VAL A 260 14.46 18.95 17.08
CA VAL A 260 13.55 20.05 16.79
C VAL A 260 13.98 21.29 17.58
N ALA A 261 14.18 22.40 16.88
CA ALA A 261 14.49 23.69 17.49
C ALA A 261 13.64 24.77 16.84
N ASP A 262 13.05 25.65 17.65
CA ASP A 262 12.21 26.77 17.21
C ASP A 262 11.09 26.35 16.23
N GLY A 263 10.49 25.16 16.45
CA GLY A 263 9.43 24.62 15.61
C GLY A 263 9.92 24.17 14.22
N LYS A 264 11.20 23.85 14.06
CA LYS A 264 11.79 23.28 12.84
C LYS A 264 12.61 22.03 13.17
N ILE A 265 12.49 21.00 12.34
CA ILE A 265 13.41 19.86 12.34
C ILE A 265 14.75 20.36 11.82
N THR A 266 15.81 20.21 12.63
CA THR A 266 17.18 20.61 12.30
C THR A 266 18.07 19.42 11.97
N ALA A 267 17.74 18.23 12.50
CA ALA A 267 18.43 16.98 12.21
C ALA A 267 17.45 15.80 12.22
N VAL A 268 17.73 14.79 11.40
CA VAL A 268 17.03 13.51 11.36
C VAL A 268 18.07 12.40 11.52
N HIS A 269 18.02 11.67 12.63
CA HIS A 269 18.94 10.60 12.98
C HIS A 269 18.49 9.29 12.36
N THR A 270 19.38 8.62 11.67
CA THR A 270 19.16 7.31 11.05
C THR A 270 20.20 6.28 11.47
N ASN A 271 19.99 5.00 11.15
CA ASN A 271 21.03 3.97 11.28
C ASN A 271 22.18 4.14 10.27
N ARG A 272 22.14 5.17 9.40
CA ARG A 272 23.12 5.42 8.35
C ARG A 272 23.70 6.85 8.37
N GLY A 273 23.67 7.50 9.53
CA GLY A 273 24.14 8.87 9.75
C GLY A 273 23.00 9.86 10.00
N THR A 274 23.36 11.12 10.20
CA THR A 274 22.45 12.23 10.50
C THR A 274 22.23 13.09 9.26
N LEU A 275 20.97 13.36 8.96
CA LEU A 275 20.54 14.19 7.83
C LEU A 275 20.07 15.57 8.32
N HIS A 276 20.27 16.61 7.51
CA HIS A 276 19.82 17.97 7.81
C HIS A 276 18.89 18.49 6.68
N PRO A 277 17.66 18.00 6.56
CA PRO A 277 16.74 18.38 5.48
C PRO A 277 16.14 19.77 5.69
N ALA A 278 15.90 20.50 4.58
CA ALA A 278 15.13 21.74 4.65
C ALA A 278 13.64 21.48 4.92
N LEU A 279 13.09 20.37 4.39
CA LEU A 279 11.70 19.93 4.58
C LEU A 279 11.63 18.43 4.79
N VAL A 280 10.77 17.97 5.69
CA VAL A 280 10.47 16.55 5.92
C VAL A 280 9.05 16.23 5.50
N ILE A 281 8.85 15.11 4.77
CA ILE A 281 7.53 14.56 4.45
C ILE A 281 7.39 13.21 5.15
N ASN A 282 6.44 13.13 6.08
CA ASN A 282 6.11 11.93 6.82
C ASN A 282 5.13 11.07 6.02
N ALA A 283 5.64 10.11 5.26
CA ALA A 283 4.88 9.09 4.52
C ALA A 283 5.13 7.67 5.06
N ALA A 284 5.44 7.55 6.37
CA ALA A 284 5.91 6.35 7.04
C ALA A 284 4.83 5.28 7.31
N GLY A 285 3.62 5.42 6.74
CA GLY A 285 2.56 4.42 6.84
C GLY A 285 2.18 4.14 8.29
N VAL A 286 2.31 2.89 8.74
CA VAL A 286 1.96 2.48 10.11
C VAL A 286 2.84 3.11 11.19
N PHE A 287 4.01 3.63 10.83
CA PHE A 287 4.92 4.37 11.70
C PHE A 287 4.76 5.90 11.62
N ALA A 288 3.74 6.41 10.91
CA ALA A 288 3.59 7.86 10.74
C ALA A 288 3.33 8.60 12.07
N GLU A 289 2.68 7.95 13.05
CA GLU A 289 2.51 8.50 14.40
C GLU A 289 3.86 8.58 15.14
N ASP A 290 4.74 7.57 14.98
CA ASP A 290 6.05 7.57 15.63
C ASP A 290 6.93 8.70 15.08
N VAL A 291 6.91 8.89 13.75
CA VAL A 291 7.60 10.03 13.10
C VAL A 291 7.03 11.37 13.58
N ALA A 292 5.71 11.49 13.71
CA ALA A 292 5.09 12.69 14.25
C ALA A 292 5.53 12.97 15.69
N ARG A 293 5.68 11.93 16.52
CA ARG A 293 6.19 12.03 17.90
C ARG A 293 7.66 12.48 17.93
N MET A 294 8.50 11.92 17.06
CA MET A 294 9.92 12.33 16.94
C MET A 294 10.06 13.80 16.51
N ALA A 295 9.09 14.33 15.77
CA ALA A 295 9.08 15.68 15.25
C ALA A 295 8.35 16.69 16.16
N ASP A 296 8.01 16.33 17.40
CA ASP A 296 7.21 17.15 18.33
C ASP A 296 5.88 17.64 17.74
N ASP A 297 5.28 16.85 16.83
CA ASP A 297 4.06 17.23 16.08
C ASP A 297 3.00 16.13 16.09
N ARG A 298 2.85 15.44 17.23
CA ARG A 298 1.88 14.35 17.38
C ARG A 298 0.50 14.91 17.75
N PHE A 299 -0.43 14.87 16.82
CA PHE A 299 -1.83 15.27 17.04
C PHE A 299 -2.85 14.20 16.62
N PHE A 300 -2.39 13.00 16.26
CA PHE A 300 -3.20 11.85 15.87
C PHE A 300 -2.59 10.55 16.38
N SER A 301 -3.37 9.48 16.38
CA SER A 301 -2.88 8.12 16.60
C SER A 301 -3.32 7.15 15.53
N ILE A 302 -2.49 6.14 15.31
CA ILE A 302 -2.73 5.05 14.37
C ILE A 302 -2.99 3.77 15.16
N HIS A 303 -4.09 3.08 14.83
CA HIS A 303 -4.35 1.72 15.31
C HIS A 303 -4.12 0.73 14.18
N PRO A 304 -3.05 -0.08 14.23
CA PRO A 304 -2.73 -0.99 13.15
C PRO A 304 -3.83 -2.02 12.91
N ARG A 305 -4.12 -2.31 11.62
CA ARG A 305 -5.15 -3.28 11.24
C ARG A 305 -4.64 -4.20 10.15
N ARG A 306 -4.58 -5.50 10.44
CA ARG A 306 -4.17 -6.51 9.47
C ARG A 306 -5.27 -6.77 8.44
N GLY A 307 -4.84 -7.15 7.24
CA GLY A 307 -5.72 -7.64 6.18
C GLY A 307 -5.05 -8.75 5.39
N THR A 308 -5.67 -9.92 5.39
CA THR A 308 -5.18 -11.13 4.73
C THR A 308 -5.86 -11.31 3.40
N ASN A 309 -5.05 -11.57 2.36
CA ASN A 309 -5.50 -11.86 1.00
C ASN A 309 -4.99 -13.23 0.56
N SER A 310 -5.73 -13.91 -0.30
CA SER A 310 -5.30 -15.12 -1.00
C SER A 310 -5.31 -14.89 -2.50
N ILE A 311 -4.29 -15.39 -3.20
CA ILE A 311 -4.21 -15.35 -4.67
C ILE A 311 -4.46 -16.75 -5.19
N LEU A 312 -5.35 -16.85 -6.17
CA LEU A 312 -5.69 -18.09 -6.86
C LEU A 312 -4.86 -18.23 -8.14
N ASP A 313 -4.69 -19.48 -8.57
CA ASP A 313 -4.05 -19.82 -9.84
C ASP A 313 -4.71 -19.08 -11.02
N ARG A 314 -3.94 -18.75 -12.07
CA ARG A 314 -4.43 -18.04 -13.27
C ARG A 314 -5.62 -18.73 -13.95
N LYS A 315 -5.70 -20.07 -13.88
CA LYS A 315 -6.86 -20.80 -14.40
C LYS A 315 -8.18 -20.38 -13.75
N ALA A 316 -8.15 -19.91 -12.49
CA ALA A 316 -9.33 -19.37 -11.81
C ALA A 316 -9.73 -17.97 -12.33
N GLY A 317 -8.82 -17.24 -13.00
CA GLY A 317 -9.11 -15.97 -13.65
C GLY A 317 -10.24 -16.06 -14.67
N ALA A 318 -10.39 -17.19 -15.33
CA ALA A 318 -11.50 -17.43 -16.26
C ALA A 318 -12.90 -17.45 -15.60
N PHE A 319 -12.97 -17.51 -14.27
CA PHE A 319 -14.26 -17.50 -13.56
C PHE A 319 -14.89 -16.13 -13.46
N MET A 320 -14.10 -15.06 -13.47
CA MET A 320 -14.58 -13.68 -13.33
C MET A 320 -13.59 -12.70 -13.95
N HIS A 321 -14.09 -11.63 -14.56
CA HIS A 321 -13.29 -10.61 -15.25
C HIS A 321 -13.38 -9.21 -14.63
N SER A 322 -14.04 -9.09 -13.49
CA SER A 322 -14.35 -7.82 -12.81
C SER A 322 -13.88 -7.83 -11.35
N ILE A 323 -14.31 -6.82 -10.60
CA ILE A 323 -14.21 -6.78 -9.14
C ILE A 323 -15.58 -7.00 -8.55
N ALA A 324 -15.72 -7.82 -7.51
CA ALA A 324 -17.02 -8.09 -6.93
C ALA A 324 -16.98 -8.14 -5.39
N SER A 325 -18.07 -7.63 -4.80
CA SER A 325 -18.36 -7.82 -3.38
C SER A 325 -19.85 -8.01 -3.16
N VAL A 326 -20.24 -8.81 -2.15
CA VAL A 326 -21.64 -8.99 -1.76
C VAL A 326 -21.92 -8.19 -0.49
N LYS A 327 -23.00 -7.41 -0.50
CA LYS A 327 -23.56 -6.78 0.68
C LYS A 327 -24.67 -7.66 1.26
N GLY A 328 -24.51 -8.06 2.53
CA GLY A 328 -25.54 -8.75 3.29
C GLY A 328 -26.72 -7.85 3.64
N SER A 329 -27.67 -8.38 4.41
CA SER A 329 -28.79 -7.60 4.97
C SER A 329 -28.32 -6.46 5.88
N ASP A 330 -27.13 -6.60 6.46
CA ASP A 330 -26.48 -5.59 7.28
C ASP A 330 -25.81 -4.53 6.39
N MET A 331 -26.58 -3.63 5.84
CA MET A 331 -26.08 -2.50 5.03
C MET A 331 -25.12 -1.59 5.80
N VAL A 332 -25.20 -1.60 7.12
CA VAL A 332 -24.27 -0.92 8.02
C VAL A 332 -23.40 -1.99 8.66
N SER A 333 -22.23 -2.24 8.09
CA SER A 333 -21.23 -3.09 8.72
C SER A 333 -20.90 -2.51 10.11
N LYS A 334 -21.05 -3.32 11.15
CA LYS A 334 -20.59 -2.97 12.50
C LYS A 334 -19.06 -2.91 12.58
N THR A 335 -18.39 -3.40 11.56
CA THR A 335 -16.93 -3.32 11.40
C THR A 335 -16.59 -2.21 10.39
N HIS A 336 -15.57 -1.42 10.67
CA HIS A 336 -15.08 -0.34 9.80
C HIS A 336 -14.41 -0.86 8.51
N SER A 337 -14.52 -2.16 8.21
CA SER A 337 -14.02 -2.82 7.01
C SER A 337 -15.15 -3.07 6.01
N LYS A 338 -14.87 -2.81 4.73
CA LYS A 338 -15.77 -3.13 3.61
C LYS A 338 -15.99 -4.64 3.42
N GLY A 339 -15.21 -5.47 4.09
CA GLY A 339 -15.36 -6.91 4.14
C GLY A 339 -14.74 -7.68 2.99
N GLY A 340 -13.84 -7.07 2.23
CA GLY A 340 -13.14 -7.71 1.12
C GLY A 340 -14.04 -7.99 -0.10
N GLY A 341 -13.43 -8.54 -1.13
CA GLY A 341 -14.08 -8.89 -2.38
C GLY A 341 -13.31 -9.98 -3.14
N ILE A 342 -13.71 -10.18 -4.36
CA ILE A 342 -12.97 -10.94 -5.38
C ILE A 342 -12.52 -9.93 -6.42
N LEU A 343 -11.27 -9.99 -6.84
CA LEU A 343 -10.69 -9.08 -7.83
C LEU A 343 -9.95 -9.87 -8.90
N HIS A 344 -10.25 -9.60 -10.17
CA HIS A 344 -9.44 -10.07 -11.29
C HIS A 344 -8.22 -9.16 -11.43
N THR A 345 -7.02 -9.72 -11.26
CA THR A 345 -5.78 -8.95 -11.28
C THR A 345 -5.29 -8.69 -12.70
N VAL A 346 -4.39 -7.72 -12.88
CA VAL A 346 -3.72 -7.45 -14.18
C VAL A 346 -2.83 -8.59 -14.68
N HIS A 347 -2.72 -9.67 -13.92
CA HIS A 347 -1.94 -10.86 -14.26
C HIS A 347 -2.81 -12.12 -14.39
N ASP A 348 -4.11 -11.94 -14.60
CA ASP A 348 -5.12 -13.00 -14.80
C ASP A 348 -5.31 -13.96 -13.60
N ASN A 349 -4.85 -13.59 -12.42
CA ASN A 349 -5.17 -14.29 -11.20
C ASN A 349 -6.47 -13.73 -10.60
N LEU A 350 -7.21 -14.53 -9.82
CA LEU A 350 -8.17 -13.99 -8.87
C LEU A 350 -7.47 -13.74 -7.53
N LEU A 351 -7.76 -12.60 -6.94
CA LEU A 351 -7.39 -12.28 -5.56
C LEU A 351 -8.66 -12.20 -4.73
N ILE A 352 -8.68 -12.86 -3.58
CA ILE A 352 -9.79 -12.82 -2.63
C ILE A 352 -9.33 -12.24 -1.30
N GLY A 353 -10.15 -11.36 -0.74
CA GLY A 353 -9.83 -10.65 0.51
C GLY A 353 -10.05 -9.14 0.37
N PRO A 354 -9.49 -8.37 1.29
CA PRO A 354 -8.94 -8.77 2.57
C PRO A 354 -9.98 -8.87 3.70
N ASP A 355 -9.58 -9.52 4.80
CA ASP A 355 -10.25 -9.35 6.10
C ASP A 355 -9.81 -8.04 6.79
N ALA A 356 -10.20 -7.86 8.06
CA ALA A 356 -9.81 -6.71 8.86
C ALA A 356 -9.75 -7.10 10.34
N VAL A 357 -8.54 -7.28 10.84
CA VAL A 357 -8.26 -7.71 12.20
C VAL A 357 -7.40 -6.67 12.90
N GLU A 358 -7.90 -6.08 13.98
CA GLU A 358 -7.14 -5.11 14.78
C GLU A 358 -5.93 -5.80 15.42
N THR A 359 -4.80 -5.09 15.46
CA THR A 359 -3.56 -5.57 16.07
C THR A 359 -2.80 -4.40 16.71
N TYR A 360 -2.05 -4.66 17.76
CA TYR A 360 -1.13 -3.67 18.32
C TYR A 360 0.24 -3.72 17.66
N GLU A 361 0.56 -4.83 16.99
CA GLU A 361 1.87 -5.05 16.35
C GLU A 361 1.91 -4.42 14.96
N LYS A 362 2.69 -3.37 14.78
CA LYS A 362 2.84 -2.62 13.52
C LYS A 362 3.49 -3.42 12.40
N GLU A 363 4.29 -4.44 12.73
CA GLU A 363 5.05 -5.26 11.76
C GLU A 363 4.56 -6.72 11.68
N ASN A 364 3.44 -7.06 12.32
CA ASN A 364 2.90 -8.42 12.25
C ASN A 364 2.21 -8.66 10.91
N THR A 365 2.98 -9.19 9.97
CA THR A 365 2.50 -9.62 8.65
C THR A 365 2.27 -11.14 8.56
N ALA A 366 2.21 -11.83 9.70
CA ALA A 366 1.89 -13.27 9.74
C ALA A 366 0.49 -13.52 9.19
N THR A 367 0.35 -14.60 8.45
CA THR A 367 -0.92 -15.05 7.89
C THR A 367 -1.45 -16.19 8.74
N TYR A 368 -2.66 -16.01 9.27
CA TYR A 368 -3.29 -16.97 10.18
C TYR A 368 -4.33 -17.82 9.45
N PRO A 369 -4.42 -19.14 9.74
CA PRO A 369 -5.39 -20.03 9.12
C PRO A 369 -6.84 -19.56 9.24
N GLU A 370 -7.20 -18.98 10.38
CA GLU A 370 -8.54 -18.46 10.65
C GLU A 370 -8.91 -17.32 9.71
N SER A 371 -7.96 -16.41 9.42
CA SER A 371 -8.14 -15.31 8.47
C SER A 371 -8.31 -15.83 7.04
N ILE A 372 -7.49 -16.82 6.64
CA ILE A 372 -7.59 -17.45 5.30
C ILE A 372 -8.97 -18.09 5.13
N ALA A 373 -9.38 -18.92 6.09
CA ALA A 373 -10.67 -19.62 6.05
C ALA A 373 -11.84 -18.63 6.05
N HIS A 374 -11.79 -17.60 6.90
CA HIS A 374 -12.83 -16.57 6.96
C HIS A 374 -12.99 -15.83 5.62
N VAL A 375 -11.89 -15.39 5.03
CA VAL A 375 -11.90 -14.70 3.73
C VAL A 375 -12.46 -15.60 2.64
N PHE A 376 -12.02 -16.85 2.59
CA PHE A 376 -12.44 -17.81 1.58
C PHE A 376 -13.94 -18.11 1.67
N GLU A 377 -14.45 -18.51 2.84
CA GLU A 377 -15.86 -18.82 3.04
C GLU A 377 -16.78 -17.61 2.74
N LYS A 378 -16.32 -16.42 3.08
CA LYS A 378 -17.05 -15.19 2.76
C LYS A 378 -17.19 -14.97 1.26
N GLN A 379 -16.13 -15.22 0.50
CA GLN A 379 -16.17 -15.00 -0.96
C GLN A 379 -16.92 -16.09 -1.72
N LYS A 380 -17.10 -17.27 -1.15
CA LYS A 380 -18.04 -18.29 -1.68
C LYS A 380 -19.49 -17.80 -1.76
N ILE A 381 -19.87 -16.82 -0.93
CA ILE A 381 -21.19 -16.17 -1.02
C ILE A 381 -21.32 -15.40 -2.33
N THR A 382 -20.22 -14.86 -2.85
CA THR A 382 -20.19 -14.14 -4.14
C THR A 382 -20.12 -15.13 -5.31
N MET A 383 -19.20 -16.10 -5.19
CA MET A 383 -18.87 -17.07 -6.24
C MET A 383 -18.74 -18.47 -5.65
N PRO A 384 -19.80 -19.31 -5.72
CA PRO A 384 -19.78 -20.67 -5.18
C PRO A 384 -18.76 -21.61 -5.84
N ALA A 385 -18.33 -21.31 -7.06
CA ALA A 385 -17.36 -22.10 -7.83
C ALA A 385 -15.92 -22.04 -7.29
N LEU A 386 -15.63 -21.14 -6.32
CA LEU A 386 -14.30 -21.04 -5.72
C LEU A 386 -13.91 -22.35 -5.01
N THR A 387 -12.67 -22.77 -5.20
CA THR A 387 -12.08 -23.92 -4.52
C THR A 387 -10.73 -23.57 -3.88
N GLU A 388 -10.50 -24.01 -2.65
CA GLU A 388 -9.24 -23.81 -1.93
C GLU A 388 -8.03 -24.41 -2.68
N ARG A 389 -8.26 -25.42 -3.52
CA ARG A 389 -7.22 -26.05 -4.35
C ARG A 389 -6.60 -25.09 -5.37
N ASP A 390 -7.27 -23.98 -5.66
CA ASP A 390 -6.77 -22.97 -6.58
C ASP A 390 -5.92 -21.92 -5.88
N ILE A 391 -5.87 -21.87 -4.57
CA ILE A 391 -5.00 -20.95 -3.82
C ILE A 391 -3.54 -21.35 -4.06
N ILE A 392 -2.75 -20.43 -4.60
CA ILE A 392 -1.32 -20.61 -4.83
C ILE A 392 -0.47 -19.88 -3.81
N THR A 393 -0.99 -18.81 -3.22
CA THR A 393 -0.30 -18.06 -2.16
C THR A 393 -1.29 -17.17 -1.39
N TYR A 394 -0.86 -16.74 -0.22
CA TYR A 394 -1.56 -15.77 0.61
C TYR A 394 -0.56 -14.82 1.27
N PHE A 395 -1.03 -13.64 1.65
CA PHE A 395 -0.22 -12.63 2.29
C PHE A 395 -1.07 -11.72 3.19
N THR A 396 -0.43 -11.11 4.17
CA THR A 396 -1.06 -10.18 5.10
C THR A 396 -0.33 -8.84 5.07
N GLY A 397 -1.09 -7.75 5.00
CA GLY A 397 -0.61 -6.38 5.14
C GLY A 397 -1.14 -5.72 6.41
N VAL A 398 -0.38 -4.77 6.97
CA VAL A 398 -0.81 -3.95 8.11
C VAL A 398 -1.15 -2.56 7.60
N ARG A 399 -2.43 -2.18 7.73
CA ARG A 399 -2.96 -0.86 7.39
C ARG A 399 -2.74 0.10 8.54
N ALA A 400 -2.77 1.40 8.23
CA ALA A 400 -2.50 2.49 9.16
C ALA A 400 -3.72 3.41 9.39
N PRO A 401 -4.91 2.91 9.81
CA PRO A 401 -6.05 3.78 10.08
C PRO A 401 -5.83 4.67 11.29
N THR A 402 -6.36 5.91 11.20
CA THR A 402 -6.65 6.76 12.35
C THR A 402 -7.98 6.36 12.98
N PHE A 403 -8.28 6.83 14.17
CA PHE A 403 -9.57 6.55 14.83
C PHE A 403 -10.75 7.22 14.11
N GLU A 404 -10.52 8.31 13.39
CA GLU A 404 -11.49 8.99 12.52
C GLU A 404 -11.78 8.22 11.24
N GLU A 405 -10.96 7.21 10.92
CA GLU A 405 -11.01 6.44 9.67
C GLU A 405 -10.81 7.32 8.42
N ASP A 406 -10.06 8.43 8.55
CA ASP A 406 -9.78 9.36 7.46
C ASP A 406 -8.27 9.60 7.31
N PHE A 407 -7.86 10.26 6.22
CA PHE A 407 -6.48 10.62 5.95
C PHE A 407 -6.09 11.91 6.67
N ILE A 408 -4.79 12.04 6.93
CA ILE A 408 -4.15 13.26 7.39
C ILE A 408 -3.16 13.68 6.31
N ILE A 409 -3.50 14.75 5.59
CA ILE A 409 -2.68 15.32 4.51
C ILE A 409 -2.61 16.82 4.79
N GLU A 410 -1.70 17.19 5.67
CA GLU A 410 -1.57 18.59 6.13
C GLU A 410 -0.15 18.90 6.57
N ARG A 411 0.14 20.18 6.71
CA ARG A 411 1.39 20.66 7.29
C ARG A 411 1.42 20.37 8.78
N GLY A 412 2.63 20.22 9.32
CA GLY A 412 2.84 20.13 10.76
C GLY A 412 2.17 21.31 11.48
N ARG A 413 1.57 21.01 12.63
CA ARG A 413 0.86 22.00 13.46
C ARG A 413 1.82 22.81 14.32
N HIS A 414 2.85 22.17 14.84
CA HIS A 414 3.90 22.75 15.68
C HIS A 414 5.23 22.83 14.93
N THR A 415 5.50 21.90 14.02
CA THR A 415 6.75 21.81 13.27
C THR A 415 6.56 22.29 11.84
N HIS A 416 7.14 23.46 11.52
CA HIS A 416 6.81 24.24 10.32
C HIS A 416 7.37 23.66 9.02
N ASN A 417 8.47 22.91 9.08
CA ASN A 417 9.09 22.22 7.95
C ASN A 417 8.74 20.73 7.89
N LEU A 418 7.50 20.40 8.24
CA LEU A 418 6.97 19.05 8.21
C LEU A 418 5.64 19.02 7.44
N ILE A 419 5.43 17.95 6.64
CA ILE A 419 4.14 17.61 6.03
C ILE A 419 3.80 16.19 6.43
N HIS A 420 2.59 15.96 6.93
CA HIS A 420 2.07 14.63 7.22
C HIS A 420 1.25 14.08 6.06
N VAL A 421 1.53 12.81 5.70
CA VAL A 421 0.75 11.97 4.80
C VAL A 421 0.46 10.67 5.55
N ALA A 422 -0.45 10.75 6.51
CA ALA A 422 -0.71 9.71 7.50
C ALA A 422 -2.16 9.22 7.44
N GLY A 423 -2.46 8.15 8.17
CA GLY A 423 -3.79 7.54 8.15
C GLY A 423 -4.13 6.84 6.82
N ILE A 424 -3.14 6.64 5.95
CA ILE A 424 -3.33 6.12 4.61
C ILE A 424 -3.66 4.62 4.67
N GLN A 425 -4.91 4.31 4.40
CA GLN A 425 -5.49 2.98 4.23
C GLN A 425 -6.33 2.96 2.95
N SER A 426 -7.21 1.97 2.73
CA SER A 426 -8.13 2.04 1.57
C SER A 426 -8.96 3.34 1.60
N PRO A 427 -9.00 4.07 0.47
CA PRO A 427 -8.49 3.81 -0.87
C PRO A 427 -7.13 4.49 -1.20
N GLY A 428 -6.14 4.40 -0.34
CA GLY A 428 -4.86 5.11 -0.46
C GLY A 428 -4.14 4.88 -1.79
N LEU A 429 -4.18 3.66 -2.32
CA LEU A 429 -3.63 3.36 -3.64
C LEU A 429 -4.28 4.25 -4.71
N THR A 430 -5.60 4.28 -4.77
CA THR A 430 -6.35 5.10 -5.74
C THR A 430 -6.09 6.59 -5.61
N THR A 431 -5.93 7.07 -4.38
CA THR A 431 -5.76 8.52 -4.12
C THR A 431 -4.33 9.00 -4.30
N ALA A 432 -3.35 8.09 -4.33
CA ALA A 432 -1.92 8.42 -4.32
C ALA A 432 -1.49 9.45 -5.38
N PRO A 433 -1.89 9.37 -6.67
CA PRO A 433 -1.46 10.35 -7.66
C PRO A 433 -1.99 11.76 -7.34
N ALA A 434 -3.24 11.89 -6.88
CA ALA A 434 -3.82 13.19 -6.54
C ALA A 434 -3.25 13.78 -5.24
N VAL A 435 -2.97 12.92 -4.25
CA VAL A 435 -2.28 13.31 -3.00
C VAL A 435 -0.87 13.80 -3.31
N ALA A 436 -0.15 13.11 -4.19
CA ALA A 436 1.21 13.47 -4.55
C ALA A 436 1.30 14.90 -5.14
N VAL A 437 0.38 15.26 -6.02
CA VAL A 437 0.32 16.62 -6.59
C VAL A 437 0.13 17.67 -5.49
N ASP A 438 -0.85 17.49 -4.60
CA ASP A 438 -1.14 18.49 -3.57
C ASP A 438 -0.02 18.59 -2.52
N VAL A 439 0.62 17.45 -2.17
CA VAL A 439 1.75 17.43 -1.25
C VAL A 439 2.98 18.08 -1.87
N ALA A 440 3.24 17.85 -3.15
CA ALA A 440 4.32 18.51 -3.88
C ALA A 440 4.09 20.03 -3.92
N ASP A 441 2.87 20.47 -4.21
CA ASP A 441 2.50 21.89 -4.16
C ASP A 441 2.69 22.51 -2.76
N MET A 442 2.31 21.78 -1.70
CA MET A 442 2.55 22.23 -0.32
C MET A 442 4.04 22.36 -0.03
N ALA A 443 4.85 21.39 -0.43
CA ALA A 443 6.30 21.37 -0.25
C ALA A 443 6.96 22.56 -0.96
N VAL A 444 6.61 22.78 -2.22
CA VAL A 444 7.11 23.93 -3.00
C VAL A 444 6.75 25.27 -2.32
N ARG A 445 5.51 25.42 -1.84
CA ARG A 445 5.09 26.64 -1.13
C ARG A 445 5.83 26.86 0.20
N ILE A 446 6.23 25.80 0.89
CA ILE A 446 7.03 25.92 2.12
C ILE A 446 8.44 26.37 1.77
N LEU A 447 9.10 25.67 0.84
CA LEU A 447 10.48 25.96 0.43
C LEU A 447 10.61 27.35 -0.24
N ALA A 448 9.61 27.75 -1.03
CA ALA A 448 9.59 29.04 -1.72
C ALA A 448 9.56 30.25 -0.79
N ARG A 449 9.30 30.08 0.50
CA ARG A 449 9.41 31.15 1.50
C ARG A 449 10.86 31.49 1.85
N GLU A 450 11.77 30.53 1.67
CA GLU A 450 13.18 30.67 2.03
C GLU A 450 14.05 30.89 0.79
N ARG A 451 13.68 30.29 -0.36
CA ARG A 451 14.40 30.40 -1.64
C ARG A 451 13.52 30.11 -2.85
N PRO A 452 13.82 30.66 -4.03
CA PRO A 452 13.11 30.29 -5.25
C PRO A 452 13.24 28.80 -5.55
N VAL A 453 12.13 28.16 -5.95
CA VAL A 453 12.09 26.78 -6.43
C VAL A 453 11.84 26.79 -7.92
N ALA A 454 12.83 26.35 -8.70
CA ALA A 454 12.77 26.34 -10.15
C ALA A 454 12.13 25.05 -10.66
N ILE A 455 11.42 25.12 -11.80
CA ILE A 455 10.91 23.97 -12.52
C ILE A 455 12.10 23.18 -13.10
N ASN A 456 12.02 21.88 -13.09
CA ASN A 456 12.98 21.01 -13.78
C ASN A 456 12.59 20.89 -15.28
N PRO A 457 13.33 21.53 -16.22
CA PRO A 457 13.00 21.48 -17.63
C PRO A 457 13.27 20.12 -18.27
N ASP A 458 14.09 19.30 -17.61
CA ASP A 458 14.52 17.99 -18.10
C ASP A 458 13.65 16.85 -17.53
N PHE A 459 12.54 17.20 -16.82
CA PHE A 459 11.64 16.18 -16.27
C PHE A 459 11.00 15.38 -17.38
N ASP A 460 11.29 14.07 -17.39
CA ASP A 460 10.64 13.10 -18.28
C ASP A 460 9.58 12.29 -17.50
N PRO A 461 8.28 12.44 -17.80
CA PRO A 461 7.24 11.65 -17.17
C PRO A 461 7.27 10.18 -17.57
N HIS A 462 7.94 9.83 -18.66
CA HIS A 462 7.93 8.48 -19.23
C HIS A 462 9.05 7.61 -18.64
N ARG A 463 8.65 6.50 -18.05
CA ARG A 463 9.56 5.45 -17.61
C ARG A 463 9.39 4.23 -18.49
N PRO A 464 10.43 3.73 -19.18
CA PRO A 464 10.35 2.48 -19.93
C PRO A 464 10.21 1.30 -18.95
N GLY A 465 9.18 0.48 -19.16
CA GLY A 465 8.99 -0.78 -18.44
C GLY A 465 9.96 -1.86 -18.91
N ILE A 466 10.10 -2.92 -18.11
CA ILE A 466 10.81 -4.12 -18.54
C ILE A 466 9.91 -4.84 -19.55
N PRO A 467 10.44 -5.25 -20.72
CA PRO A 467 9.65 -5.97 -21.73
C PRO A 467 8.98 -7.22 -21.16
N VAL A 468 7.71 -7.46 -21.48
CA VAL A 468 6.96 -8.65 -21.06
C VAL A 468 6.81 -9.55 -22.29
N LEU A 469 7.75 -10.47 -22.51
CA LEU A 469 7.83 -11.26 -23.73
C LEU A 469 6.60 -12.13 -23.98
N ARG A 470 5.98 -12.67 -22.95
CA ARG A 470 4.79 -13.53 -23.07
C ARG A 470 3.58 -12.82 -23.68
N GLU A 471 3.52 -11.47 -23.57
CA GLU A 471 2.41 -10.64 -24.08
C GLU A 471 2.67 -10.15 -25.51
N MET A 472 3.87 -10.40 -26.06
CA MET A 472 4.24 -10.01 -27.41
C MET A 472 3.76 -11.04 -28.45
N ASP A 473 3.44 -10.57 -29.64
CA ASP A 473 3.28 -11.43 -30.82
C ASP A 473 4.60 -12.10 -31.20
N ASP A 474 4.53 -13.17 -31.98
CA ASP A 474 5.69 -14.00 -32.32
C ASP A 474 6.78 -13.24 -33.09
N ALA A 475 6.41 -12.29 -33.95
CA ALA A 475 7.38 -11.51 -34.73
C ALA A 475 8.15 -10.53 -33.83
N THR A 476 7.44 -9.82 -32.96
CA THR A 476 8.05 -8.92 -31.97
C THR A 476 8.96 -9.68 -31.01
N ARG A 477 8.50 -10.83 -30.49
CA ARG A 477 9.28 -11.69 -29.61
C ARG A 477 10.55 -12.20 -30.31
N ALA A 478 10.44 -12.65 -31.55
CA ALA A 478 11.59 -13.10 -32.35
C ALA A 478 12.62 -11.98 -32.55
N ALA A 479 12.19 -10.74 -32.79
CA ALA A 479 13.07 -9.59 -32.90
C ALA A 479 13.80 -9.28 -31.58
N TYR A 480 13.16 -9.40 -30.43
CA TYR A 480 13.82 -9.28 -29.12
C TYR A 480 14.89 -10.34 -28.92
N ILE A 481 14.56 -11.62 -29.23
CA ILE A 481 15.49 -12.75 -29.11
C ILE A 481 16.69 -12.59 -30.06
N ALA A 482 16.46 -12.15 -31.30
CA ALA A 482 17.53 -11.90 -32.26
C ALA A 482 18.49 -10.78 -31.80
N LYS A 483 17.97 -9.75 -31.13
CA LYS A 483 18.77 -8.65 -30.57
C LYS A 483 19.56 -9.09 -29.33
N ASN A 484 18.97 -9.93 -28.47
CA ASN A 484 19.61 -10.46 -27.29
C ASN A 484 19.10 -11.88 -26.99
N PRO A 485 19.94 -12.93 -27.21
CA PRO A 485 19.58 -14.33 -27.04
C PRO A 485 19.09 -14.70 -25.62
N ASP A 486 19.44 -13.90 -24.59
CA ASP A 486 18.98 -14.14 -23.23
C ASP A 486 17.45 -14.09 -23.11
N TYR A 487 16.76 -13.35 -23.98
CA TYR A 487 15.29 -13.36 -24.02
C TYR A 487 14.69 -14.68 -24.53
N GLY A 488 15.48 -15.51 -25.23
CA GLY A 488 15.08 -16.85 -25.65
C GLY A 488 15.23 -17.93 -24.57
N VAL A 489 15.86 -17.62 -23.44
CA VAL A 489 16.14 -18.57 -22.36
C VAL A 489 15.05 -18.47 -21.28
N ILE A 490 14.05 -19.33 -21.31
CA ILE A 490 12.95 -19.33 -20.33
C ILE A 490 13.41 -19.93 -18.99
N VAL A 491 13.44 -19.10 -17.95
CA VAL A 491 13.83 -19.45 -16.58
C VAL A 491 12.60 -19.86 -15.75
N CYS A 492 11.54 -19.05 -15.75
CA CYS A 492 10.30 -19.35 -15.07
C CYS A 492 9.23 -19.85 -16.05
N ARG A 493 8.89 -21.15 -16.02
CA ARG A 493 7.97 -21.76 -16.99
C ARG A 493 6.51 -21.39 -16.75
N CYS A 494 6.07 -21.23 -15.49
CA CYS A 494 4.67 -20.94 -15.18
C CYS A 494 4.29 -19.46 -15.35
N GLU A 495 5.27 -18.55 -15.34
CA GLU A 495 5.09 -17.13 -15.65
C GLU A 495 5.76 -16.74 -16.98
N GLU A 496 6.43 -17.69 -17.64
CA GLU A 496 7.09 -17.54 -18.94
C GLU A 496 8.15 -16.42 -18.96
N ILE A 497 8.91 -16.31 -17.85
CA ILE A 497 9.93 -15.25 -17.69
C ILE A 497 11.28 -15.73 -18.22
N SER A 498 11.90 -14.93 -19.06
CA SER A 498 13.21 -15.19 -19.65
C SER A 498 14.37 -14.72 -18.76
N ARG A 499 15.58 -15.17 -19.09
CA ARG A 499 16.83 -14.67 -18.51
C ARG A 499 17.03 -13.19 -18.81
N GLY A 500 16.67 -12.74 -20.02
CA GLY A 500 16.76 -11.35 -20.45
C GLY A 500 15.96 -10.41 -19.54
N GLU A 501 14.70 -10.74 -19.26
CA GLU A 501 13.84 -9.96 -18.35
C GLU A 501 14.41 -9.91 -16.92
N ILE A 502 15.00 -11.02 -16.42
CA ILE A 502 15.65 -11.04 -15.10
C ILE A 502 16.87 -10.11 -15.08
N LEU A 503 17.69 -10.12 -16.15
CA LEU A 503 18.85 -9.24 -16.24
C LEU A 503 18.44 -7.76 -16.35
N ASP A 504 17.33 -7.45 -17.02
CA ASP A 504 16.81 -6.08 -17.07
C ASP A 504 16.34 -5.60 -15.69
N ALA A 505 15.70 -6.48 -14.91
CA ALA A 505 15.34 -6.18 -13.52
C ALA A 505 16.57 -5.87 -12.65
N LEU A 506 17.68 -6.57 -12.88
CA LEU A 506 18.95 -6.34 -12.19
C LEU A 506 19.66 -5.04 -12.63
N ARG A 507 19.37 -4.55 -13.84
CA ARG A 507 19.94 -3.32 -14.40
C ARG A 507 19.09 -2.08 -14.12
N SER A 508 17.90 -2.24 -13.53
CA SER A 508 17.03 -1.09 -13.25
C SER A 508 17.71 -0.11 -12.29
N ASN A 509 17.35 1.17 -12.39
CA ASN A 509 17.96 2.24 -11.59
C ASN A 509 17.60 2.16 -10.09
N VAL A 510 16.60 1.36 -9.74
CA VAL A 510 16.24 1.00 -8.35
C VAL A 510 16.34 -0.52 -8.21
N CYS A 511 17.53 -1.06 -8.52
CA CYS A 511 17.78 -2.48 -8.43
C CYS A 511 17.90 -2.93 -6.98
N VAL A 512 17.26 -4.07 -6.66
CA VAL A 512 17.48 -4.84 -5.43
C VAL A 512 17.84 -6.26 -5.83
N PRO A 513 19.13 -6.63 -5.85
CA PRO A 513 19.61 -7.88 -6.42
C PRO A 513 19.41 -9.07 -5.47
N THR A 514 18.15 -9.30 -5.10
CA THR A 514 17.67 -10.42 -4.29
C THR A 514 16.61 -11.20 -5.04
N VAL A 515 16.30 -12.42 -4.60
CA VAL A 515 15.27 -13.23 -5.26
C VAL A 515 13.91 -12.53 -5.23
N ASP A 516 13.53 -11.94 -4.09
CA ASP A 516 12.26 -11.22 -3.95
C ASP A 516 12.29 -9.84 -4.68
N GLY A 517 13.46 -9.21 -4.80
CA GLY A 517 13.63 -7.99 -5.57
C GLY A 517 13.38 -8.23 -7.07
N VAL A 518 14.00 -9.26 -7.64
CA VAL A 518 13.76 -9.69 -9.03
C VAL A 518 12.31 -10.15 -9.21
N LYS A 519 11.77 -10.94 -8.26
CA LYS A 519 10.38 -11.41 -8.27
C LYS A 519 9.37 -10.27 -8.39
N LYS A 520 9.56 -9.17 -7.67
CA LYS A 520 8.66 -8.02 -7.72
C LYS A 520 8.73 -7.22 -9.02
N ARG A 521 9.84 -7.29 -9.75
CA ARG A 521 10.02 -6.54 -11.00
C ARG A 521 9.54 -7.31 -12.22
N VAL A 522 9.85 -8.62 -12.28
CA VAL A 522 9.56 -9.47 -13.47
C VAL A 522 8.91 -10.81 -13.15
N ARG A 523 8.43 -11.03 -11.92
CA ARG A 523 7.53 -12.12 -11.50
C ARG A 523 8.07 -13.57 -11.49
N PRO A 524 9.36 -13.92 -11.64
CA PRO A 524 9.75 -15.33 -11.49
C PRO A 524 9.42 -15.83 -10.08
N GLY A 525 8.79 -16.98 -9.98
CA GLY A 525 8.34 -17.55 -8.71
C GLY A 525 6.97 -17.08 -8.20
N MET A 526 6.20 -16.30 -8.99
CA MET A 526 4.82 -15.90 -8.63
C MET A 526 3.74 -16.81 -9.16
N GLY A 527 4.06 -17.74 -10.06
CA GLY A 527 3.10 -18.69 -10.59
C GLY A 527 2.88 -19.89 -9.67
N ARG A 528 2.16 -20.89 -10.18
CA ARG A 528 1.65 -22.05 -9.44
C ARG A 528 2.67 -22.77 -8.54
N CYS A 529 3.93 -22.91 -8.96
CA CYS A 529 4.95 -23.62 -8.19
C CYS A 529 5.65 -22.75 -7.13
N GLN A 530 5.34 -21.45 -7.04
CA GLN A 530 5.89 -20.48 -6.07
C GLN A 530 7.42 -20.52 -5.97
N GLY A 531 8.09 -20.65 -7.13
CA GLY A 531 9.56 -20.68 -7.22
C GLY A 531 10.18 -22.06 -7.11
N GLY A 532 9.40 -23.12 -6.89
CA GLY A 532 9.92 -24.49 -6.72
C GLY A 532 10.80 -24.99 -7.88
N PHE A 533 10.59 -24.44 -9.09
CA PHE A 533 11.42 -24.79 -10.26
C PHE A 533 12.47 -23.71 -10.59
N CYS A 534 12.09 -22.45 -10.61
CA CYS A 534 12.94 -21.37 -11.14
C CYS A 534 13.92 -20.77 -10.11
N SER A 535 13.65 -20.86 -8.79
CA SER A 535 14.48 -20.20 -7.77
C SER A 535 15.98 -20.54 -7.85
N PRO A 536 16.41 -21.82 -8.05
CA PRO A 536 17.83 -22.11 -8.18
C PRO A 536 18.50 -21.40 -9.36
N GLN A 537 17.78 -21.27 -10.48
CA GLN A 537 18.29 -20.56 -11.67
C GLN A 537 18.32 -19.04 -11.44
N VAL A 538 17.29 -18.47 -10.80
CA VAL A 538 17.29 -17.04 -10.44
C VAL A 538 18.45 -16.72 -9.52
N VAL A 539 18.72 -17.55 -8.50
CA VAL A 539 19.87 -17.38 -7.60
C VAL A 539 21.18 -17.41 -8.37
N ARG A 540 21.34 -18.34 -9.34
CA ARG A 540 22.53 -18.42 -10.17
C ARG A 540 22.71 -17.16 -11.04
N ILE A 541 21.66 -16.68 -11.69
CA ILE A 541 21.70 -15.49 -12.53
C ILE A 541 22.09 -14.25 -11.70
N ILE A 542 21.54 -14.12 -10.48
CA ILE A 542 21.90 -13.02 -9.56
C ILE A 542 23.38 -13.13 -9.16
N ALA A 543 23.85 -14.34 -8.78
CA ALA A 543 25.23 -14.57 -8.40
C ALA A 543 26.22 -14.26 -9.54
N GLU A 544 25.92 -14.71 -10.77
CA GLU A 544 26.69 -14.43 -11.98
C GLU A 544 26.74 -12.92 -12.28
N TYR A 545 25.59 -12.24 -12.19
CA TYR A 545 25.50 -10.80 -12.42
C TYR A 545 26.34 -9.98 -11.44
N LEU A 546 26.32 -10.36 -10.16
CA LEU A 546 27.08 -9.68 -9.09
C LEU A 546 28.55 -10.14 -9.00
N GLY A 547 28.93 -11.24 -9.63
CA GLY A 547 30.25 -11.84 -9.48
C GLY A 547 30.52 -12.42 -8.08
N VAL A 548 29.48 -12.94 -7.42
CA VAL A 548 29.55 -13.44 -6.02
C VAL A 548 29.21 -14.94 -5.95
N PRO A 549 29.61 -15.66 -4.89
CA PRO A 549 29.20 -17.05 -4.69
C PRO A 549 27.68 -17.15 -4.41
N LEU A 550 27.08 -18.32 -4.70
CA LEU A 550 25.65 -18.58 -4.51
C LEU A 550 25.19 -18.29 -3.06
N SER A 551 26.05 -18.55 -2.07
CA SER A 551 25.78 -18.30 -0.65
C SER A 551 25.67 -16.82 -0.29
N ALA A 552 26.17 -15.91 -1.12
CA ALA A 552 26.04 -14.48 -0.92
C ALA A 552 24.66 -13.93 -1.39
N VAL A 553 23.95 -14.67 -2.25
CA VAL A 553 22.62 -14.24 -2.72
C VAL A 553 21.59 -14.38 -1.59
N ARG A 554 20.79 -13.35 -1.42
CA ARG A 554 19.74 -13.30 -0.39
C ARG A 554 18.35 -13.50 -1.01
N LYS A 555 17.44 -14.02 -0.17
CA LYS A 555 16.02 -14.07 -0.55
C LYS A 555 15.43 -12.66 -0.60
N SER A 556 15.66 -11.87 0.44
CA SER A 556 15.15 -10.50 0.57
C SER A 556 16.15 -9.61 1.32
N SER A 557 16.15 -9.59 2.64
CA SER A 557 17.07 -8.81 3.47
C SER A 557 18.41 -9.53 3.69
N ALA A 558 19.38 -8.86 4.32
CA ALA A 558 20.67 -9.43 4.68
C ALA A 558 20.53 -10.70 5.56
N ASP A 559 19.50 -10.73 6.41
CA ASP A 559 19.22 -11.84 7.34
C ASP A 559 18.42 -12.99 6.70
N ALA A 560 18.22 -12.97 5.37
CA ALA A 560 17.46 -13.99 4.66
C ALA A 560 18.34 -14.80 3.68
N PRO A 561 19.32 -15.59 4.17
CA PRO A 561 20.16 -16.44 3.33
C PRO A 561 19.33 -17.56 2.68
N ILE A 562 19.72 -17.96 1.47
CA ILE A 562 19.09 -19.09 0.75
C ILE A 562 19.93 -20.35 0.90
N THR A 563 21.24 -20.20 0.85
CA THR A 563 22.19 -21.31 0.99
C THR A 563 23.31 -20.94 1.97
N PHE A 564 23.84 -21.96 2.65
CA PHE A 564 24.91 -21.79 3.65
C PHE A 564 26.26 -22.37 3.18
N GLY A 565 26.35 -22.80 1.93
CA GLY A 565 27.55 -23.40 1.33
C GLY A 565 27.29 -24.82 0.82
N PRO A 566 28.35 -25.52 0.32
CA PRO A 566 28.26 -26.89 -0.19
C PRO A 566 27.88 -27.89 0.90
N THR A 567 26.84 -28.70 0.67
CA THR A 567 26.33 -29.68 1.65
C THR A 567 27.37 -30.75 2.08
N LYS A 568 28.39 -31.01 1.25
CA LYS A 568 29.39 -32.06 1.46
C LYS A 568 30.76 -31.54 1.94
N SER A 569 30.93 -30.25 2.18
CA SER A 569 32.23 -29.65 2.54
C SER A 569 32.64 -29.86 3.99
N GLY A 570 31.74 -30.30 4.87
CA GLY A 570 32.03 -30.45 6.31
C GLY A 570 32.27 -29.12 7.07
N GLU A 571 32.36 -27.99 6.35
CA GLU A 571 32.52 -26.67 6.94
C GLU A 571 31.14 -26.02 7.02
N VAL A 572 30.50 -26.15 8.16
CA VAL A 572 29.37 -25.30 8.55
C VAL A 572 29.98 -23.95 8.98
N GLN A 573 30.04 -23.00 8.07
CA GLN A 573 30.29 -21.61 8.47
C GLN A 573 29.03 -21.12 9.21
N ALA A 574 29.18 -20.95 10.51
CA ALA A 574 28.19 -20.40 11.43
C ALA A 574 27.94 -18.90 11.14
#